data_335d85137693ec80445890ec30abc2b6
#
_entry.id   335d85137693ec80445890ec30abc2b6
#
_cell.length_a   1.000
_cell.length_b   1.000
_cell.length_c   1.000
_cell.angle_alpha   90.00
_cell.angle_beta   90.00
_cell.angle_gamma   90.00
#
_symmetry.space_group_name_H-M   'P 1'
#
loop_
_entity.id
_entity.type
_entity.pdbx_description
1 polymer ?
#
loop_
_entity_poly.entity_id
_entity_poly.type
_entity_poly.pdbx_seq_one_letter_code
_entity_poly.pdbx_strand_id
1 'polypeptide(L)'
;HITSKDYIADTLKLQQRFSRDLVLDFGGGIGTHALANAMSSKVEHVFFVDINETNRNFVEYRAKKLGVEKKLTFCKTIKDTQISKFDTIVCLDVLEHLADPASQINNFNEIMDSNSIALFNWYFYKGEENEYPFHVDDIKVVEKYCY
;
A
#
# COMPACT_ATOMS: atom_id res chain seq x y z
N HIS A 1 -4.58 -9.23 10.79
CA HIS A 1 -4.16 -7.83 11.04
C HIS A 1 -5.28 -6.81 10.82
N ILE A 2 -6.08 -6.92 9.78
CA ILE A 2 -7.21 -6.01 9.48
C ILE A 2 -8.22 -5.89 10.65
N THR A 3 -8.23 -6.82 11.59
CA THR A 3 -9.13 -6.81 12.75
C THR A 3 -8.58 -6.08 13.97
N SER A 4 -7.30 -5.72 13.99
CA SER A 4 -6.71 -4.96 15.11
C SER A 4 -7.00 -3.48 14.94
N LYS A 5 -7.91 -2.94 15.77
CA LYS A 5 -8.25 -1.51 15.78
C LYS A 5 -7.04 -0.63 16.08
N ASP A 6 -6.17 -1.07 16.95
CA ASP A 6 -4.98 -0.32 17.37
C ASP A 6 -3.97 -0.22 16.22
N TYR A 7 -3.70 -1.33 15.51
CA TYR A 7 -2.83 -1.34 14.35
C TYR A 7 -3.32 -0.40 13.25
N ILE A 8 -4.63 -0.47 12.90
CA ILE A 8 -5.21 0.43 11.89
C ILE A 8 -5.11 1.89 12.35
N ALA A 9 -5.39 2.17 13.62
CA ALA A 9 -5.31 3.52 14.15
C ALA A 9 -3.89 4.07 14.09
N ASP A 10 -2.88 3.27 14.40
CA ASP A 10 -1.47 3.70 14.39
C ASP A 10 -0.94 3.90 12.97
N THR A 11 -1.26 3.01 12.04
CA THR A 11 -0.90 3.18 10.63
C THR A 11 -1.58 4.40 10.01
N LEU A 12 -2.84 4.70 10.34
CA LEU A 12 -3.54 5.91 9.90
C LEU A 12 -2.91 7.18 10.50
N LYS A 13 -2.46 7.18 11.77
CA LYS A 13 -1.74 8.31 12.37
C LYS A 13 -0.41 8.58 11.65
N LEU A 14 0.37 7.53 11.37
CA LEU A 14 1.62 7.65 10.62
C LEU A 14 1.36 8.24 9.23
N GLN A 15 0.38 7.72 8.53
CA GLN A 15 -0.02 8.21 7.22
C GLN A 15 -0.46 9.68 7.28
N GLN A 16 -1.32 10.06 8.22
CA GLN A 16 -1.77 11.45 8.39
C GLN A 16 -0.59 12.42 8.64
N ARG A 17 0.45 11.94 9.33
CA ARG A 17 1.65 12.72 9.61
C ARG A 17 2.52 12.92 8.37
N PHE A 18 2.73 11.87 7.60
CA PHE A 18 3.78 11.79 6.57
C PHE A 18 3.28 11.83 5.13
N SER A 19 2.05 11.40 4.84
CA SER A 19 1.55 11.39 3.46
C SER A 19 1.32 12.79 2.92
N ARG A 20 1.71 12.99 1.65
CA ARG A 20 1.60 14.27 0.95
C ARG A 20 1.62 14.06 -0.57
N ASP A 21 1.16 15.07 -1.27
CA ASP A 21 1.24 15.26 -2.72
C ASP A 21 0.75 14.03 -3.51
N LEU A 22 1.59 13.39 -4.30
CA LEU A 22 1.24 12.21 -5.09
C LEU A 22 1.49 10.93 -4.27
N VAL A 23 0.42 10.21 -3.97
CA VAL A 23 0.46 8.99 -3.17
C VAL A 23 0.21 7.76 -4.02
N LEU A 24 1.10 6.77 -3.92
CA LEU A 24 0.86 5.40 -4.36
C LEU A 24 0.36 4.56 -3.18
N ASP A 25 -0.84 4.01 -3.27
CA ASP A 25 -1.35 2.97 -2.35
C ASP A 25 -1.28 1.62 -3.07
N PHE A 26 -0.27 0.82 -2.71
CA PHE A 26 0.05 -0.44 -3.38
C PHE A 26 -0.51 -1.63 -2.60
N GLY A 27 -1.39 -2.42 -3.26
CA GLY A 27 -2.07 -3.56 -2.64
C GLY A 27 -3.13 -3.13 -1.61
N GLY A 28 -3.73 -1.96 -1.78
CA GLY A 28 -4.56 -1.28 -0.78
C GLY A 28 -5.86 -2.01 -0.35
N GLY A 29 -6.16 -3.19 -0.90
CA GLY A 29 -7.28 -4.05 -0.49
C GLY A 29 -8.63 -3.33 -0.49
N ILE A 30 -9.24 -3.17 0.70
CA ILE A 30 -10.53 -2.47 0.85
C ILE A 30 -10.42 -0.95 0.86
N GLY A 31 -9.21 -0.39 0.67
CA GLY A 31 -8.96 1.03 0.46
C GLY A 31 -8.99 1.91 1.71
N THR A 32 -8.77 1.35 2.89
CA THR A 32 -8.77 2.13 4.15
C THR A 32 -7.77 3.28 4.08
N HIS A 33 -6.55 3.00 3.65
CA HIS A 33 -5.46 3.96 3.56
C HIS A 33 -5.63 4.92 2.37
N ALA A 34 -6.00 4.40 1.19
CA ALA A 34 -6.27 5.21 0.00
C ALA A 34 -7.34 6.27 0.24
N LEU A 35 -8.46 5.87 0.84
CA LEU A 35 -9.57 6.79 1.12
C LEU A 35 -9.19 7.83 2.18
N ALA A 36 -8.47 7.44 3.23
CA ALA A 36 -7.99 8.38 4.24
C ALA A 36 -7.00 9.40 3.63
N ASN A 37 -6.10 8.97 2.74
CA ASN A 37 -5.22 9.86 1.98
C ASN A 37 -6.01 10.81 1.08
N ALA A 38 -7.00 10.31 0.34
CA ALA A 38 -7.83 11.14 -0.53
C ALA A 38 -8.62 12.22 0.24
N MET A 39 -8.97 11.97 1.51
CA MET A 39 -9.61 12.94 2.39
C MET A 39 -8.64 13.99 2.96
N SER A 40 -7.34 13.77 2.90
CA SER A 40 -6.33 14.68 3.42
C SER A 40 -6.13 15.89 2.50
N SER A 41 -6.03 17.08 3.08
CA SER A 41 -5.68 18.30 2.33
C SER A 41 -4.21 18.37 1.91
N LYS A 42 -3.34 17.54 2.52
CA LYS A 42 -1.92 17.45 2.19
C LYS A 42 -1.66 16.60 0.94
N VAL A 43 -2.63 15.78 0.55
CA VAL A 43 -2.52 14.84 -0.58
C VAL A 43 -3.22 15.46 -1.78
N GLU A 44 -2.49 15.56 -2.89
CA GLU A 44 -3.03 16.04 -4.15
C GLU A 44 -3.83 14.94 -4.85
N HIS A 45 -3.21 13.75 -5.00
CA HIS A 45 -3.84 12.63 -5.69
C HIS A 45 -3.35 11.28 -5.17
N VAL A 46 -4.23 10.27 -5.21
CA VAL A 46 -3.94 8.89 -4.81
C VAL A 46 -4.07 7.96 -6.01
N PHE A 47 -3.02 7.21 -6.28
CA PHE A 47 -3.02 6.11 -7.24
C PHE A 47 -3.19 4.82 -6.47
N PHE A 48 -4.40 4.27 -6.52
CA PHE A 48 -4.74 3.00 -5.88
C PHE A 48 -4.39 1.85 -6.83
N VAL A 49 -3.41 1.06 -6.47
CA VAL A 49 -2.93 -0.07 -7.26
C VAL A 49 -3.27 -1.37 -6.55
N ASP A 50 -4.13 -2.16 -7.15
CA ASP A 50 -4.49 -3.50 -6.67
C ASP A 50 -4.76 -4.43 -7.86
N ILE A 51 -4.24 -5.65 -7.84
CA ILE A 51 -4.45 -6.63 -8.91
C ILE A 51 -5.90 -7.12 -8.96
N ASN A 52 -6.61 -7.08 -7.82
CA ASN A 52 -7.98 -7.55 -7.70
C ASN A 52 -8.97 -6.46 -8.16
N GLU A 53 -9.66 -6.74 -9.26
CA GLU A 53 -10.68 -5.85 -9.81
C GLU A 53 -11.84 -5.60 -8.84
N THR A 54 -12.24 -6.60 -8.07
CA THR A 54 -13.30 -6.45 -7.06
C THR A 54 -12.92 -5.42 -6.01
N ASN A 55 -11.65 -5.43 -5.56
CA ASN A 55 -11.14 -4.42 -4.63
C ASN A 55 -11.20 -3.03 -5.25
N ARG A 56 -10.71 -2.86 -6.49
CA ARG A 56 -10.74 -1.57 -7.17
C ARG A 56 -12.16 -1.02 -7.30
N ASN A 57 -13.10 -1.84 -7.76
CA ASN A 57 -14.51 -1.46 -7.90
C ASN A 57 -15.16 -1.11 -6.54
N PHE A 58 -14.83 -1.86 -5.51
CA PHE A 58 -15.32 -1.60 -4.16
C PHE A 58 -14.81 -0.27 -3.60
N VAL A 59 -13.52 0.01 -3.76
CA VAL A 59 -12.92 1.27 -3.29
C VAL A 59 -13.44 2.45 -4.11
N GLU A 60 -13.63 2.30 -5.41
CA GLU A 60 -14.24 3.32 -6.26
C GLU A 60 -15.67 3.67 -5.79
N TYR A 61 -16.48 2.65 -5.48
CA TYR A 61 -17.81 2.86 -4.91
C TYR A 61 -17.75 3.63 -3.59
N ARG A 62 -16.83 3.25 -2.69
CA ARG A 62 -16.64 3.96 -1.41
C ARG A 62 -16.19 5.40 -1.62
N ALA A 63 -15.26 5.63 -2.55
CA ALA A 63 -14.78 6.98 -2.90
C ALA A 63 -15.91 7.90 -3.37
N LYS A 64 -16.78 7.40 -4.24
CA LYS A 64 -17.98 8.12 -4.68
C LYS A 64 -18.92 8.46 -3.50
N LYS A 65 -19.12 7.52 -2.57
CA LYS A 65 -19.94 7.75 -1.36
C LYS A 65 -19.34 8.82 -0.44
N LEU A 66 -18.02 8.92 -0.39
CA LEU A 66 -17.29 9.90 0.42
C LEU A 66 -17.05 11.23 -0.31
N GLY A 67 -17.37 11.32 -1.60
CA GLY A 67 -17.15 12.52 -2.42
C GLY A 67 -15.66 12.82 -2.71
N VAL A 68 -14.81 11.79 -2.69
CA VAL A 68 -13.37 11.91 -2.92
C VAL A 68 -12.88 11.24 -4.20
N GLU A 69 -13.79 10.75 -5.03
CA GLU A 69 -13.47 9.98 -6.23
C GLU A 69 -12.56 10.72 -7.22
N LYS A 70 -12.66 12.05 -7.25
CA LYS A 70 -11.83 12.90 -8.14
C LYS A 70 -10.36 12.93 -7.75
N LYS A 71 -10.04 12.52 -6.52
CA LYS A 71 -8.67 12.42 -6.00
C LYS A 71 -8.08 11.02 -6.11
N LEU A 72 -8.75 10.07 -6.76
CA LEU A 72 -8.26 8.70 -6.91
C LEU A 72 -8.21 8.28 -8.38
N THR A 73 -7.15 7.57 -8.71
CA THR A 73 -7.04 6.79 -9.96
C THR A 73 -6.83 5.34 -9.60
N PHE A 74 -7.58 4.45 -10.24
CA PHE A 74 -7.57 3.01 -9.96
C PHE A 74 -6.79 2.28 -11.05
N CYS A 75 -5.73 1.58 -10.66
CA CYS A 75 -4.81 0.91 -11.56
C CYS A 75 -4.64 -0.56 -11.18
N LYS A 76 -4.36 -1.43 -12.16
CA LYS A 76 -4.02 -2.82 -11.90
C LYS A 76 -2.55 -2.96 -11.51
N THR A 77 -1.67 -2.18 -12.13
CA THR A 77 -0.22 -2.21 -11.91
C THR A 77 0.32 -0.79 -11.73
N ILE A 78 1.55 -0.67 -11.18
CA ILE A 78 2.23 0.62 -11.06
C ILE A 78 2.44 1.27 -12.45
N LYS A 79 2.71 0.48 -13.48
CA LYS A 79 2.91 1.00 -14.85
C LYS A 79 1.68 1.71 -15.41
N ASP A 80 0.49 1.26 -15.01
CA ASP A 80 -0.76 1.86 -15.49
C ASP A 80 -0.98 3.27 -14.93
N THR A 81 -0.27 3.65 -13.87
CA THR A 81 -0.34 5.01 -13.30
C THR A 81 0.28 6.05 -14.22
N GLN A 82 1.23 5.68 -15.06
CA GLN A 82 2.05 6.56 -15.91
C GLN A 82 2.82 7.65 -15.12
N ILE A 83 2.98 7.47 -13.82
CA ILE A 83 3.71 8.38 -12.93
C ILE A 83 5.13 7.84 -12.74
N SER A 84 6.11 8.72 -12.94
CA SER A 84 7.53 8.36 -12.81
C SER A 84 8.05 8.47 -11.39
N LYS A 85 7.46 9.34 -10.55
CA LYS A 85 7.86 9.57 -9.17
C LYS A 85 6.66 9.84 -8.28
N PHE A 86 6.71 9.27 -7.08
CA PHE A 86 5.71 9.47 -6.04
C PHE A 86 6.33 10.14 -4.81
N ASP A 87 5.60 11.03 -4.18
CA ASP A 87 6.03 11.69 -2.92
C ASP A 87 5.81 10.79 -1.72
N THR A 88 4.78 9.94 -1.79
CA THR A 88 4.47 8.97 -0.74
C THR A 88 4.09 7.61 -1.34
N ILE A 89 4.65 6.55 -0.77
CA ILE A 89 4.23 5.17 -1.06
C ILE A 89 3.66 4.56 0.22
N VAL A 90 2.49 3.97 0.13
CA VAL A 90 1.85 3.18 1.20
C VAL A 90 1.71 1.75 0.71
N CYS A 91 2.28 0.81 1.45
CA CYS A 91 2.25 -0.63 1.15
C CYS A 91 2.17 -1.39 2.46
N LEU A 92 0.97 -1.70 2.92
CA LEU A 92 0.71 -2.29 4.23
C LEU A 92 0.01 -3.64 4.09
N ASP A 93 0.54 -4.65 4.79
CA ASP A 93 0.08 -6.05 4.75
C ASP A 93 0.08 -6.64 3.32
N VAL A 94 1.17 -6.41 2.57
CA VAL A 94 1.31 -6.83 1.17
C VAL A 94 2.61 -7.58 0.92
N LEU A 95 3.74 -7.10 1.47
CA LEU A 95 5.07 -7.62 1.13
C LEU A 95 5.24 -9.09 1.46
N GLU A 96 4.61 -9.56 2.53
CA GLU A 96 4.58 -10.96 2.97
C GLU A 96 3.82 -11.89 2.01
N HIS A 97 3.03 -11.34 1.09
CA HIS A 97 2.31 -12.11 0.07
C HIS A 97 3.01 -12.14 -1.28
N LEU A 98 4.12 -11.41 -1.43
CA LEU A 98 4.87 -11.34 -2.68
C LEU A 98 5.93 -12.43 -2.75
N ALA A 99 6.09 -13.04 -3.92
CA ALA A 99 7.12 -14.05 -4.14
C ALA A 99 8.55 -13.47 -4.04
N ASP A 100 8.75 -12.20 -4.36
CA ASP A 100 10.02 -11.48 -4.23
C ASP A 100 9.79 -10.06 -3.68
N PRO A 101 9.63 -9.92 -2.35
CA PRO A 101 9.42 -8.63 -1.71
C PRO A 101 10.62 -7.68 -1.87
N ALA A 102 11.84 -8.20 -1.93
CA ALA A 102 13.04 -7.39 -2.14
C ALA A 102 13.03 -6.70 -3.51
N SER A 103 12.63 -7.41 -4.56
CA SER A 103 12.44 -6.83 -5.90
C SER A 103 11.39 -5.72 -5.89
N GLN A 104 10.32 -5.88 -5.13
CA GLN A 104 9.28 -4.84 -5.01
C GLN A 104 9.80 -3.59 -4.29
N ILE A 105 10.62 -3.72 -3.26
CA ILE A 105 11.27 -2.57 -2.62
C ILE A 105 12.20 -1.84 -3.59
N ASN A 106 12.96 -2.56 -4.42
CA ASN A 106 13.77 -1.95 -5.46
C ASN A 106 12.89 -1.18 -6.47
N ASN A 107 11.77 -1.75 -6.91
CA ASN A 107 10.81 -1.05 -7.77
C ASN A 107 10.27 0.24 -7.12
N PHE A 108 10.00 0.22 -5.82
CA PHE A 108 9.60 1.44 -5.10
C PHE A 108 10.73 2.48 -5.10
N ASN A 109 11.96 2.07 -4.86
CA ASN A 109 13.11 2.98 -4.88
C ASN A 109 13.29 3.66 -6.25
N GLU A 110 13.00 2.95 -7.36
CA GLU A 110 13.07 3.52 -8.71
C GLU A 110 12.03 4.63 -8.95
N ILE A 111 10.90 4.60 -8.27
CA ILE A 111 9.79 5.57 -8.40
C ILE A 111 9.73 6.56 -7.23
N MET A 112 10.79 6.65 -6.44
CA MET A 112 10.98 7.60 -5.35
C MET A 112 12.16 8.52 -5.63
N ASP A 113 12.21 9.65 -4.96
CA ASP A 113 13.37 10.54 -4.90
C ASP A 113 13.83 10.73 -3.44
N SER A 114 14.84 11.59 -3.21
CA SER A 114 15.41 11.81 -1.88
C SER A 114 14.45 12.42 -0.86
N ASN A 115 13.32 12.98 -1.30
CA ASN A 115 12.32 13.58 -0.43
C ASN A 115 11.09 12.69 -0.26
N SER A 116 10.98 11.61 -1.03
CA SER A 116 9.85 10.70 -0.95
C SER A 116 9.86 9.90 0.35
N ILE A 117 8.68 9.49 0.80
CA ILE A 117 8.48 8.70 2.02
C ILE A 117 7.75 7.41 1.65
N ALA A 118 8.25 6.27 2.13
CA ALA A 118 7.56 5.00 2.06
C ALA A 118 7.10 4.54 3.44
N LEU A 119 5.82 4.18 3.53
CA LEU A 119 5.20 3.56 4.70
C LEU A 119 4.86 2.13 4.35
N PHE A 120 5.59 1.19 4.91
CA PHE A 120 5.33 -0.22 4.69
C PHE A 120 5.64 -1.04 5.95
N ASN A 121 5.03 -2.22 6.02
CA ASN A 121 5.28 -3.24 7.01
C ASN A 121 5.46 -4.60 6.31
N TRP A 122 5.80 -5.59 7.09
CA TRP A 122 5.89 -6.98 6.65
C TRP A 122 5.68 -7.93 7.82
N TYR A 123 5.20 -9.12 7.53
CA TYR A 123 5.02 -10.19 8.51
C TYR A 123 5.37 -11.55 7.87
N PHE A 124 6.66 -11.83 7.75
CA PHE A 124 7.19 -13.05 7.13
C PHE A 124 7.11 -14.25 8.09
N TYR A 125 5.90 -14.64 8.44
CA TYR A 125 5.64 -15.75 9.32
C TYR A 125 4.25 -16.34 9.06
N LYS A 126 4.17 -17.67 8.94
CA LYS A 126 2.89 -18.36 8.68
C LYS A 126 2.07 -18.64 9.91
N GLY A 127 2.60 -18.41 11.10
CA GLY A 127 2.00 -18.82 12.37
C GLY A 127 2.43 -20.23 12.80
N GLU A 128 2.33 -20.53 14.09
CA GLU A 128 2.70 -21.84 14.64
C GLU A 128 1.79 -22.97 14.12
N GLU A 129 0.53 -22.66 13.88
CA GLU A 129 -0.49 -23.56 13.34
C GLU A 129 -0.86 -23.25 11.86
N ASN A 130 0.04 -22.53 11.15
CA ASN A 130 -0.17 -22.08 9.76
C ASN A 130 -1.42 -21.20 9.58
N GLU A 131 -1.68 -20.31 10.54
CA GLU A 131 -2.82 -19.37 10.51
C GLU A 131 -2.74 -18.39 9.36
N TYR A 132 -1.53 -18.16 8.82
CA TYR A 132 -1.25 -17.29 7.67
C TYR A 132 -0.60 -18.07 6.52
N PRO A 133 -1.30 -19.02 5.90
CA PRO A 133 -0.72 -19.98 4.94
C PRO A 133 -0.16 -19.32 3.68
N PHE A 134 -0.58 -18.10 3.36
CA PHE A 134 -0.14 -17.35 2.18
C PHE A 134 1.02 -16.39 2.45
N HIS A 135 1.51 -16.30 3.71
CA HIS A 135 2.69 -15.50 4.00
C HIS A 135 3.97 -16.24 3.55
N VAL A 136 4.91 -15.48 3.02
CA VAL A 136 6.24 -15.97 2.71
C VAL A 136 7.01 -16.17 4.01
N ASP A 137 7.57 -17.36 4.21
CA ASP A 137 8.45 -17.71 5.33
C ASP A 137 9.73 -18.44 4.85
N ASP A 138 9.98 -18.48 3.56
CA ASP A 138 11.23 -19.01 3.01
C ASP A 138 12.39 -18.12 3.45
N ILE A 139 13.32 -18.71 4.22
CA ILE A 139 14.45 -18.00 4.80
C ILE A 139 15.29 -17.27 3.75
N LYS A 140 15.46 -17.84 2.57
CA LYS A 140 16.25 -17.23 1.49
C LYS A 140 15.59 -15.96 0.93
N VAL A 141 14.26 -15.96 0.85
CA VAL A 141 13.48 -14.79 0.42
C VAL A 141 13.54 -13.70 1.48
N VAL A 142 13.38 -14.08 2.75
CA VAL A 142 13.44 -13.16 3.89
C VAL A 142 14.83 -12.54 4.05
N GLU A 143 15.90 -13.34 3.97
CA GLU A 143 17.28 -12.85 4.00
C GLU A 143 17.55 -11.85 2.88
N LYS A 144 17.16 -12.15 1.66
CA LYS A 144 17.30 -11.22 0.52
C LYS A 144 16.59 -9.89 0.75
N TYR A 145 15.45 -9.90 1.45
CA TYR A 145 14.71 -8.69 1.80
C TYR A 145 15.41 -7.86 2.88
N CYS A 146 16.02 -8.53 3.88
CA CYS A 146 16.63 -7.87 5.03
C CYS A 146 18.05 -7.32 4.76
N TYR A 147 18.74 -7.81 3.74
CA TYR A 147 20.13 -7.47 3.39
C TYR A 147 20.26 -6.99 1.95
#